data_776673c657a35db35e9d29ffc644e7b4
#
_entry.id   776673c657a35db35e9d29ffc644e7b4
#
_cell.length_a   1.000
_cell.length_b   1.000
_cell.length_c   1.000
_cell.angle_alpha   90.00
_cell.angle_beta   90.00
_cell.angle_gamma   90.00
#
_symmetry.space_group_name_H-M   'P 1'
#
loop_
_entity.id
_entity.type
_entity.pdbx_description
1 polymer ?
#
loop_
_entity_poly.entity_id
_entity_poly.type
_entity_poly.pdbx_seq_one_letter_code
_entity_poly.pdbx_strand_id
1 'polypeptide(L)'
;MLLCLTAIAMSGSHSLYAQSSKSDFMSDDKSLFEEVTGIKKKTDKFNLYLNMHGDFNMKWNESGFDQGAFEMKQLRIEMKGNINDWLSYRYRQRLNRGNDGSGNIDNVPTSIDYAGIGVKLDKFSFFAGKQCTAYGGIEFDVNPIDIYEYSDMIENMNNFMTGLNVAYNYNPYQQIQFQVLNSLNGPSKEMYGDLERTKLPLVYTLNWNGNFMDVFKTRWSASVMNETKGEKMYYYALGNEFNFNPQWHAY
;
A
#
# COMPACT_ATOMS: atom_id res chain seq x y z
N MET A 1 27.58 -12.64 -9.72
CA MET A 1 27.48 -12.96 -8.28
C MET A 1 27.55 -11.64 -7.53
N LEU A 2 26.39 -11.09 -7.17
CA LEU A 2 26.28 -9.77 -6.55
C LEU A 2 26.46 -9.95 -5.04
N LEU A 3 27.55 -9.46 -4.48
CA LEU A 3 27.75 -9.40 -3.03
C LEU A 3 27.28 -8.02 -2.55
N CYS A 4 26.08 -7.98 -1.94
CA CYS A 4 25.64 -6.82 -1.15
C CYS A 4 26.18 -6.99 0.27
N LEU A 5 27.13 -6.14 0.67
CA LEU A 5 27.52 -5.99 2.06
C LEU A 5 26.64 -4.91 2.67
N THR A 6 25.65 -5.33 3.45
CA THR A 6 24.81 -4.43 4.24
C THR A 6 25.48 -4.16 5.60
N ALA A 7 25.75 -2.91 5.89
CA ALA A 7 26.11 -2.47 7.22
C ALA A 7 24.83 -2.47 8.09
N ILE A 8 24.76 -3.38 9.04
CA ILE A 8 23.67 -3.47 10.00
C ILE A 8 23.88 -2.37 11.05
N ALA A 9 23.06 -1.32 11.01
CA ALA A 9 22.89 -0.44 12.15
C ALA A 9 22.03 -1.16 13.19
N MET A 10 22.59 -1.45 14.36
CA MET A 10 21.86 -2.00 15.50
C MET A 10 20.81 -1.00 15.96
N SER A 11 19.55 -1.23 15.61
CA SER A 11 18.41 -0.62 16.26
C SER A 11 17.85 -1.62 17.28
N GLY A 12 17.63 -1.12 18.49
CA GLY A 12 17.12 -1.90 19.60
C GLY A 12 15.80 -2.59 19.26
N SER A 13 15.66 -3.79 19.76
CA SER A 13 14.51 -4.66 19.61
C SER A 13 13.23 -4.02 20.13
N HIS A 14 12.43 -3.47 19.24
CA HIS A 14 11.01 -3.27 19.47
C HIS A 14 10.25 -4.33 18.68
N SER A 15 9.43 -5.10 19.39
CA SER A 15 8.59 -6.16 18.87
C SER A 15 7.73 -5.65 17.70
N LEU A 16 8.01 -6.18 16.51
CA LEU A 16 7.23 -5.94 15.30
C LEU A 16 5.89 -6.68 15.42
N TYR A 17 4.83 -5.97 15.68
CA TYR A 17 3.49 -6.50 15.47
C TYR A 17 3.11 -6.24 14.02
N ALA A 18 3.00 -7.31 13.23
CA ALA A 18 2.33 -7.24 11.94
C ALA A 18 0.90 -6.76 12.17
N GLN A 19 0.52 -5.65 11.56
CA GLN A 19 -0.84 -5.15 11.65
C GLN A 19 -1.77 -6.12 10.94
N SER A 20 -2.49 -6.91 11.73
CA SER A 20 -3.65 -7.65 11.28
C SER A 20 -4.65 -6.66 10.67
N SER A 21 -5.33 -7.06 9.62
CA SER A 21 -6.35 -6.28 8.89
C SER A 21 -7.63 -5.98 9.68
N LYS A 22 -7.56 -5.94 11.00
CA LYS A 22 -8.52 -5.18 11.78
C LYS A 22 -8.30 -3.74 11.39
N SER A 23 -9.36 -3.04 11.09
CA SER A 23 -9.44 -1.59 10.88
C SER A 23 -8.83 -0.83 12.07
N ASP A 24 -7.53 -1.04 12.32
CA ASP A 24 -6.76 -0.35 13.31
C ASP A 24 -6.37 1.02 12.77
N PHE A 25 -7.37 1.90 12.75
CA PHE A 25 -7.15 3.32 12.75
C PHE A 25 -6.42 3.78 14.04
N MET A 26 -6.13 2.87 14.97
CA MET A 26 -5.55 3.16 16.26
C MET A 26 -4.38 2.21 16.54
N SER A 27 -3.23 2.45 15.93
CA SER A 27 -1.98 1.99 16.53
C SER A 27 -1.71 2.83 17.78
N ASP A 28 -1.17 2.22 18.84
CA ASP A 28 -0.72 2.93 20.04
C ASP A 28 0.50 3.83 19.80
N ASP A 29 0.97 3.91 18.57
CA ASP A 29 2.08 4.75 18.16
C ASP A 29 1.66 6.22 18.19
N LYS A 30 2.43 7.03 18.89
CA LYS A 30 2.24 8.47 18.90
C LYS A 30 2.35 9.02 17.47
N SER A 31 1.44 9.89 17.10
CA SER A 31 1.59 10.62 15.84
C SER A 31 2.73 11.63 15.95
N LEU A 32 3.34 11.95 14.82
CA LEU A 32 4.37 13.00 14.77
C LEU A 32 3.86 14.34 15.34
N PHE A 33 2.57 14.61 15.17
CA PHE A 33 1.93 15.80 15.74
C PHE A 33 1.95 15.80 17.26
N GLU A 34 1.66 14.67 17.90
CA GLU A 34 1.73 14.51 19.37
C GLU A 34 3.14 14.64 19.90
N GLU A 35 4.12 14.09 19.17
CA GLU A 35 5.53 14.16 19.55
C GLU A 35 6.09 15.59 19.44
N VAL A 36 5.81 16.27 18.33
CA VAL A 36 6.32 17.63 18.06
C VAL A 36 5.60 18.69 18.87
N THR A 37 4.30 18.55 19.10
CA THR A 37 3.50 19.54 19.81
C THR A 37 3.44 19.30 21.32
N GLY A 38 3.90 18.12 21.80
CA GLY A 38 3.78 17.72 23.21
C GLY A 38 2.33 17.51 23.66
N ILE A 39 1.38 17.51 22.75
CA ILE A 39 -0.05 17.29 23.04
C ILE A 39 -0.25 15.79 23.23
N LYS A 40 -0.34 15.36 24.49
CA LYS A 40 -0.49 13.94 24.87
C LYS A 40 -1.87 13.33 24.55
N LYS A 41 -2.78 14.07 23.93
CA LYS A 41 -4.13 13.57 23.69
C LYS A 41 -4.25 13.16 22.22
N LYS A 42 -4.15 11.85 21.97
CA LYS A 42 -4.51 11.22 20.69
C LYS A 42 -5.96 11.58 20.39
N THR A 43 -6.21 12.23 19.26
CA THR A 43 -7.58 12.50 18.80
C THR A 43 -7.88 11.50 17.70
N ASP A 44 -9.03 10.85 17.75
CA ASP A 44 -9.47 9.98 16.66
C ASP A 44 -9.72 10.76 15.36
N LYS A 45 -9.82 12.10 15.47
CA LYS A 45 -10.20 12.97 14.38
C LYS A 45 -9.07 13.37 13.46
N PHE A 46 -7.83 13.50 13.98
CA PHE A 46 -6.68 13.92 13.19
C PHE A 46 -5.39 13.31 13.71
N ASN A 47 -4.68 12.61 12.84
CA ASN A 47 -3.35 12.07 13.09
C ASN A 47 -2.45 12.40 11.92
N LEU A 48 -1.24 12.89 12.21
CA LEU A 48 -0.21 13.21 11.23
C LEU A 48 1.00 12.32 11.49
N TYR A 49 1.49 11.67 10.42
CA TYR A 49 2.66 10.81 10.45
C TYR A 49 3.68 11.27 9.41
N LEU A 50 4.95 11.19 9.76
CA LEU A 50 6.06 11.32 8.83
C LEU A 50 6.83 10.00 8.85
N ASN A 51 6.85 9.31 7.71
CA ASN A 51 7.62 8.08 7.53
C ASN A 51 8.87 8.39 6.71
N MET A 52 10.04 8.05 7.25
CA MET A 52 11.35 8.27 6.62
C MET A 52 12.15 6.99 6.63
N HIS A 53 12.77 6.66 5.50
CA HIS A 53 13.72 5.57 5.38
C HIS A 53 14.87 6.03 4.48
N GLY A 54 16.05 6.14 5.05
CA GLY A 54 17.28 6.48 4.34
C GLY A 54 18.33 5.39 4.56
N ASP A 55 19.16 5.17 3.55
CA ASP A 55 20.27 4.24 3.59
C ASP A 55 21.52 4.82 2.93
N PHE A 56 22.64 4.11 3.11
CA PHE A 56 23.85 4.32 2.33
C PHE A 56 24.02 3.13 1.39
N ASN A 57 23.80 3.36 0.11
CA ASN A 57 23.84 2.32 -0.91
C ASN A 57 25.21 2.33 -1.60
N MET A 58 25.83 1.15 -1.74
CA MET A 58 27.06 0.95 -2.48
C MET A 58 26.82 -0.05 -3.61
N LYS A 59 27.18 0.34 -4.83
CA LYS A 59 27.04 -0.48 -6.03
C LYS A 59 28.39 -0.92 -6.54
N TRP A 60 28.49 -2.19 -6.93
CA TRP A 60 29.64 -2.78 -7.61
C TRP A 60 29.18 -3.41 -8.92
N ASN A 61 29.99 -3.26 -9.95
CA ASN A 61 29.81 -3.94 -11.22
C ASN A 61 31.03 -4.87 -11.50
N GLU A 62 31.09 -5.46 -12.68
CA GLU A 62 32.20 -6.35 -13.08
C GLU A 62 33.57 -5.64 -13.10
N SER A 63 33.59 -4.32 -13.23
CA SER A 63 34.79 -3.48 -13.24
C SER A 63 35.23 -3.01 -11.85
N GLY A 64 34.48 -3.31 -10.79
CA GLY A 64 34.75 -2.92 -9.41
C GLY A 64 33.70 -2.02 -8.78
N PHE A 65 34.13 -1.11 -7.89
CA PHE A 65 33.24 -0.15 -7.24
C PHE A 65 32.70 0.85 -8.27
N ASP A 66 31.38 1.00 -8.32
CA ASP A 66 30.69 1.87 -9.26
C ASP A 66 30.23 3.18 -8.60
N GLN A 67 29.46 3.06 -7.50
CA GLN A 67 28.88 4.23 -6.84
C GLN A 67 28.62 3.97 -5.35
N GLY A 68 28.75 5.02 -4.53
CA GLY A 68 28.26 5.05 -3.14
C GLY A 68 27.51 6.35 -2.88
N ALA A 69 26.28 6.26 -2.34
CA ALA A 69 25.47 7.41 -2.06
C ALA A 69 24.53 7.19 -0.87
N PHE A 70 24.22 8.28 -0.15
CA PHE A 70 23.10 8.31 0.76
C PHE A 70 21.81 8.50 -0.05
N GLU A 71 20.85 7.61 0.14
CA GLU A 71 19.58 7.65 -0.56
C GLU A 71 18.42 7.76 0.43
N MET A 72 17.42 8.60 0.10
CA MET A 72 16.15 8.64 0.80
C MET A 72 15.17 7.72 0.07
N LYS A 73 15.10 6.46 0.49
CA LYS A 73 14.23 5.45 -0.14
C LYS A 73 12.75 5.77 0.05
N GLN A 74 12.40 6.23 1.25
CA GLN A 74 11.04 6.62 1.56
C GLN A 74 11.01 7.92 2.34
N LEU A 75 10.15 8.82 1.90
CA LEU A 75 9.80 10.04 2.61
C LEU A 75 8.32 10.29 2.36
N ARG A 76 7.47 10.03 3.36
CA ARG A 76 6.02 10.08 3.23
C ARG A 76 5.41 10.89 4.34
N ILE A 77 4.43 11.71 3.99
CA ILE A 77 3.51 12.34 4.94
C ILE A 77 2.16 11.63 4.84
N GLU A 78 1.56 11.31 5.98
CA GLU A 78 0.24 10.70 6.05
C GLU A 78 -0.63 11.44 7.07
N MET A 79 -1.84 11.79 6.65
CA MET A 79 -2.89 12.32 7.48
C MET A 79 -4.09 11.39 7.43
N LYS A 80 -4.58 10.97 8.59
CA LYS A 80 -5.78 10.12 8.68
C LYS A 80 -6.56 10.41 9.96
N GLY A 81 -7.86 10.16 9.92
CA GLY A 81 -8.70 10.31 11.10
C GLY A 81 -10.16 9.95 10.86
N ASN A 82 -10.90 9.85 11.95
CA ASN A 82 -12.34 9.64 11.96
C ASN A 82 -13.04 10.98 12.21
N ILE A 83 -13.83 11.45 11.25
CA ILE A 83 -14.67 12.65 11.42
C ILE A 83 -15.75 12.34 12.47
N ASN A 84 -16.31 11.13 12.40
CA ASN A 84 -17.23 10.55 13.36
C ASN A 84 -17.16 9.00 13.30
N ASP A 85 -18.05 8.29 13.99
CA ASP A 85 -18.02 6.81 14.11
C ASP A 85 -18.18 6.06 12.79
N TRP A 86 -18.74 6.71 11.76
CA TRP A 86 -18.98 6.08 10.46
C TRP A 86 -18.23 6.73 9.29
N LEU A 87 -17.62 7.90 9.48
CA LEU A 87 -16.93 8.64 8.41
C LEU A 87 -15.48 8.88 8.77
N SER A 88 -14.58 8.47 7.89
CA SER A 88 -13.13 8.63 8.02
C SER A 88 -12.52 9.25 6.76
N TYR A 89 -11.30 9.69 6.87
CA TYR A 89 -10.51 10.19 5.74
C TYR A 89 -9.08 9.69 5.83
N ARG A 90 -8.42 9.61 4.67
CA ARG A 90 -7.01 9.25 4.57
C ARG A 90 -6.36 10.01 3.42
N TYR A 91 -5.21 10.62 3.70
CA TYR A 91 -4.32 11.19 2.72
C TYR A 91 -2.91 10.72 3.00
N ARG A 92 -2.19 10.25 1.97
CA ARG A 92 -0.77 9.89 2.07
C ARG A 92 -0.05 10.28 0.79
N GLN A 93 1.08 10.95 0.93
CA GLN A 93 1.89 11.42 -0.18
C GLN A 93 3.36 11.08 0.02
N ARG A 94 4.03 10.65 -1.03
CA ARG A 94 5.48 10.50 -1.13
C ARG A 94 6.11 11.83 -1.50
N LEU A 95 6.91 12.42 -0.61
CA LEU A 95 7.52 13.72 -0.81
C LEU A 95 8.77 13.66 -1.70
N ASN A 96 9.34 12.48 -1.88
CA ASN A 96 10.49 12.21 -2.75
C ASN A 96 10.10 11.74 -4.17
N ARG A 97 8.86 11.99 -4.59
CA ARG A 97 8.34 11.68 -5.93
C ARG A 97 7.76 12.92 -6.60
N GLY A 98 7.74 12.92 -7.93
CA GLY A 98 7.18 14.03 -8.70
C GLY A 98 5.69 14.25 -8.46
N ASN A 99 5.27 15.50 -8.52
CA ASN A 99 3.89 15.94 -8.23
C ASN A 99 3.08 16.30 -9.47
N ASP A 100 3.55 15.97 -10.66
CA ASP A 100 2.77 16.19 -11.89
C ASP A 100 1.72 15.08 -12.06
N GLY A 101 0.47 15.45 -12.13
CA GLY A 101 -0.68 14.56 -12.38
C GLY A 101 -1.36 14.81 -13.71
N SER A 102 -0.84 15.74 -14.53
CA SER A 102 -1.50 16.19 -15.78
C SER A 102 -1.67 15.07 -16.81
N GLY A 103 -0.83 14.03 -16.78
CA GLY A 103 -0.93 12.85 -17.65
C GLY A 103 -1.81 11.72 -17.11
N ASN A 104 -2.27 11.81 -15.89
CA ASN A 104 -3.05 10.75 -15.24
C ASN A 104 -4.54 10.92 -15.52
N ILE A 105 -5.25 9.80 -15.65
CA ILE A 105 -6.69 9.80 -15.95
C ILE A 105 -7.53 10.41 -14.81
N ASP A 106 -7.05 10.34 -13.59
CA ASP A 106 -7.69 10.88 -12.39
C ASP A 106 -7.20 12.29 -12.01
N ASN A 107 -6.28 12.86 -12.79
CA ASN A 107 -5.62 14.14 -12.51
C ASN A 107 -4.93 14.22 -11.14
N VAL A 108 -4.58 13.06 -10.56
CA VAL A 108 -3.91 12.97 -9.26
C VAL A 108 -2.47 12.52 -9.46
N PRO A 109 -1.47 13.23 -8.90
CA PRO A 109 -0.08 12.85 -8.98
C PRO A 109 0.19 11.41 -8.51
N THR A 110 1.14 10.73 -9.15
CA THR A 110 1.58 9.39 -8.73
C THR A 110 2.27 9.38 -7.37
N SER A 111 2.75 10.55 -6.89
CA SER A 111 3.26 10.72 -5.53
C SER A 111 2.20 10.54 -4.45
N ILE A 112 0.91 10.73 -4.77
CA ILE A 112 -0.18 10.54 -3.82
C ILE A 112 -0.60 9.07 -3.82
N ASP A 113 -0.39 8.39 -2.68
CA ASP A 113 -0.81 7.01 -2.47
C ASP A 113 -2.29 6.91 -2.05
N TYR A 114 -2.72 7.77 -1.13
CA TYR A 114 -4.10 7.82 -0.64
C TYR A 114 -4.64 9.24 -0.68
N ALA A 115 -5.85 9.38 -1.19
CA ALA A 115 -6.65 10.62 -1.09
C ALA A 115 -8.12 10.21 -1.20
N GLY A 116 -8.79 10.03 -0.04
CA GLY A 116 -10.15 9.52 -0.09
C GLY A 116 -10.87 9.52 1.26
N ILE A 117 -12.10 9.07 1.19
CA ILE A 117 -13.08 9.05 2.29
C ILE A 117 -13.53 7.62 2.50
N GLY A 118 -13.53 7.18 3.76
CA GLY A 118 -14.05 5.90 4.21
C GLY A 118 -15.41 6.06 4.91
N VAL A 119 -16.33 5.14 4.60
CA VAL A 119 -17.65 5.06 5.26
C VAL A 119 -17.82 3.66 5.82
N LYS A 120 -18.17 3.55 7.09
CA LYS A 120 -18.42 2.28 7.78
C LYS A 120 -19.88 2.19 8.20
N LEU A 121 -20.58 1.16 7.75
CA LEU A 121 -21.98 0.91 8.05
C LEU A 121 -22.12 -0.56 8.48
N ASP A 122 -22.20 -0.80 9.79
CA ASP A 122 -22.26 -2.14 10.38
C ASP A 122 -21.14 -3.05 9.84
N LYS A 123 -21.48 -4.07 9.07
CA LYS A 123 -20.56 -5.03 8.46
C LYS A 123 -19.91 -4.54 7.16
N PHE A 124 -20.41 -3.46 6.58
CA PHE A 124 -19.90 -2.92 5.34
C PHE A 124 -18.91 -1.78 5.59
N SER A 125 -17.85 -1.74 4.80
CA SER A 125 -16.90 -0.62 4.73
C SER A 125 -16.74 -0.22 3.27
N PHE A 126 -16.80 1.08 3.04
CA PHE A 126 -16.64 1.68 1.72
C PHE A 126 -15.45 2.61 1.75
N PHE A 127 -14.71 2.68 0.65
CA PHE A 127 -13.70 3.70 0.47
C PHE A 127 -13.78 4.26 -0.95
N ALA A 128 -13.86 5.58 -1.06
CA ALA A 128 -13.91 6.31 -2.32
C ALA A 128 -12.72 7.25 -2.44
N GLY A 129 -12.02 7.21 -3.57
CA GLY A 129 -10.84 8.03 -3.84
C GLY A 129 -9.64 7.21 -4.25
N LYS A 130 -8.45 7.82 -4.21
CA LYS A 130 -7.18 7.15 -4.50
C LYS A 130 -6.79 6.26 -3.33
N GLN A 131 -6.48 5.01 -3.63
CA GLN A 131 -6.28 3.96 -2.64
C GLN A 131 -5.39 2.84 -3.16
N CYS A 132 -4.88 2.01 -2.26
CA CYS A 132 -4.17 0.79 -2.61
C CYS A 132 -5.10 -0.20 -3.32
N THR A 133 -4.56 -0.84 -4.33
CA THR A 133 -5.26 -1.89 -5.05
C THR A 133 -5.38 -3.16 -4.20
N ALA A 134 -6.48 -3.90 -4.38
CA ALA A 134 -6.71 -5.13 -3.63
C ALA A 134 -6.15 -6.38 -4.33
N TYR A 135 -5.53 -6.23 -5.49
CA TYR A 135 -5.03 -7.37 -6.28
C TYR A 135 -3.65 -7.89 -5.88
N GLY A 136 -3.01 -7.31 -4.89
CA GLY A 136 -1.72 -7.80 -4.40
C GLY A 136 -1.82 -8.90 -3.35
N GLY A 137 -0.68 -9.51 -3.04
CA GLY A 137 -0.52 -10.46 -1.95
C GLY A 137 -0.36 -9.81 -0.57
N ILE A 138 0.12 -10.57 0.41
CA ILE A 138 0.33 -10.13 1.81
C ILE A 138 1.24 -8.90 1.90
N GLU A 139 2.22 -8.79 1.01
CA GLU A 139 3.17 -7.66 0.95
C GLU A 139 2.47 -6.28 0.88
N PHE A 140 1.26 -6.21 0.33
CA PHE A 140 0.46 -4.98 0.30
C PHE A 140 -0.08 -4.54 1.68
N ASP A 141 -0.13 -5.45 2.63
CA ASP A 141 -0.61 -5.20 3.99
C ASP A 141 0.52 -4.83 4.96
N VAL A 142 1.77 -5.14 4.60
CA VAL A 142 2.94 -4.82 5.41
C VAL A 142 3.19 -3.30 5.41
N ASN A 143 3.56 -2.77 6.57
CA ASN A 143 3.91 -1.35 6.65
C ASN A 143 5.13 -1.07 5.75
N PRO A 144 5.06 -0.10 4.84
CA PRO A 144 6.16 0.23 3.94
C PRO A 144 7.50 0.53 4.63
N ILE A 145 7.49 0.97 5.89
CA ILE A 145 8.71 1.25 6.65
C ILE A 145 9.45 -0.04 7.03
N ASP A 146 8.75 -1.15 7.10
CA ASP A 146 9.28 -2.46 7.49
C ASP A 146 9.77 -3.27 6.29
N ILE A 147 9.52 -2.77 5.06
CA ILE A 147 9.94 -3.41 3.82
C ILE A 147 11.23 -2.78 3.34
N TYR A 148 12.29 -3.60 3.30
CA TYR A 148 13.57 -3.16 2.76
C TYR A 148 13.54 -3.01 1.24
N GLU A 149 12.97 -3.99 0.55
CA GLU A 149 12.83 -4.04 -0.90
C GLU A 149 11.51 -4.73 -1.27
N TYR A 150 10.76 -4.13 -2.19
CA TYR A 150 9.52 -4.72 -2.68
C TYR A 150 9.81 -5.78 -3.74
N SER A 151 8.87 -6.69 -3.93
CA SER A 151 8.92 -7.63 -5.05
C SER A 151 8.86 -6.90 -6.40
N ASP A 152 9.48 -7.49 -7.44
CA ASP A 152 9.44 -6.96 -8.81
C ASP A 152 8.01 -6.70 -9.29
N MET A 153 7.05 -7.47 -8.82
CA MET A 153 5.65 -7.28 -9.13
C MET A 153 5.14 -5.93 -8.60
N ILE A 154 5.38 -5.62 -7.32
CA ILE A 154 4.93 -4.34 -6.72
C ILE A 154 5.66 -3.16 -7.35
N GLU A 155 6.94 -3.30 -7.67
CA GLU A 155 7.73 -2.23 -8.31
C GLU A 155 7.20 -1.89 -9.71
N ASN A 156 6.69 -2.88 -10.45
CA ASN A 156 6.27 -2.71 -11.85
C ASN A 156 4.75 -2.58 -12.03
N MET A 157 3.94 -2.71 -10.97
CA MET A 157 2.48 -2.53 -11.06
C MET A 157 2.04 -1.19 -10.46
N ASN A 158 0.92 -0.67 -10.98
CA ASN A 158 0.26 0.50 -10.40
C ASN A 158 -0.48 0.12 -9.12
N ASN A 159 0.10 0.45 -7.98
CA ASN A 159 -0.39 0.02 -6.67
C ASN A 159 -1.42 0.94 -6.04
N PHE A 160 -1.54 2.18 -6.53
CA PHE A 160 -2.45 3.20 -5.98
C PHE A 160 -3.25 3.83 -7.09
N MET A 161 -4.54 3.55 -7.12
CA MET A 161 -5.45 4.01 -8.17
C MET A 161 -6.75 4.55 -7.59
N THR A 162 -7.42 5.41 -8.35
CA THR A 162 -8.66 6.08 -7.93
C THR A 162 -9.87 5.25 -8.30
N GLY A 163 -10.82 5.13 -7.38
CA GLY A 163 -12.09 4.46 -7.57
C GLY A 163 -12.81 4.14 -6.27
N LEU A 164 -13.49 3.01 -6.25
CA LEU A 164 -14.36 2.57 -5.15
C LEU A 164 -13.93 1.19 -4.65
N ASN A 165 -13.98 1.03 -3.35
CA ASN A 165 -13.83 -0.24 -2.65
C ASN A 165 -15.02 -0.48 -1.74
N VAL A 166 -15.54 -1.70 -1.74
CA VAL A 166 -16.58 -2.17 -0.82
C VAL A 166 -16.05 -3.42 -0.14
N ALA A 167 -16.02 -3.43 1.18
CA ALA A 167 -15.63 -4.59 1.97
C ALA A 167 -16.80 -5.02 2.84
N TYR A 168 -17.06 -6.31 2.87
CA TYR A 168 -18.07 -6.95 3.72
C TYR A 168 -17.39 -7.87 4.72
N ASN A 169 -17.52 -7.56 6.00
CA ASN A 169 -17.01 -8.38 7.10
C ASN A 169 -18.07 -9.41 7.48
N TYR A 170 -17.94 -10.63 6.97
CA TYR A 170 -18.84 -11.73 7.32
C TYR A 170 -18.81 -12.02 8.84
N ASN A 171 -17.58 -12.05 9.39
CA ASN A 171 -17.30 -12.12 10.81
C ASN A 171 -15.96 -11.40 11.09
N PRO A 172 -15.47 -11.33 12.35
CA PRO A 172 -14.21 -10.66 12.68
C PRO A 172 -12.96 -11.22 11.98
N TYR A 173 -13.05 -12.40 11.40
CA TYR A 173 -11.91 -13.13 10.80
C TYR A 173 -12.01 -13.29 9.29
N GLN A 174 -13.15 -12.92 8.69
CA GLN A 174 -13.40 -13.15 7.26
C GLN A 174 -13.97 -11.90 6.62
N GLN A 175 -13.33 -11.46 5.55
CA GLN A 175 -13.75 -10.29 4.78
C GLN A 175 -13.71 -10.60 3.29
N ILE A 176 -14.72 -10.18 2.57
CA ILE A 176 -14.75 -10.15 1.12
C ILE A 176 -14.71 -8.69 0.69
N GLN A 177 -13.83 -8.38 -0.27
CA GLN A 177 -13.67 -7.05 -0.84
C GLN A 177 -14.01 -7.08 -2.33
N PHE A 178 -14.76 -6.11 -2.78
CA PHE A 178 -14.95 -5.83 -4.19
C PHE A 178 -14.45 -4.41 -4.50
N GLN A 179 -13.56 -4.30 -5.46
CA GLN A 179 -12.93 -3.03 -5.80
C GLN A 179 -13.06 -2.74 -7.30
N VAL A 180 -13.40 -1.50 -7.64
CA VAL A 180 -13.44 -0.98 -9.00
C VAL A 180 -12.60 0.29 -9.03
N LEU A 181 -11.47 0.24 -9.73
CA LEU A 181 -10.54 1.36 -9.83
C LEU A 181 -10.22 1.66 -11.30
N ASN A 182 -9.66 2.82 -11.56
CA ASN A 182 -8.98 3.07 -12.83
C ASN A 182 -7.86 2.05 -13.02
N SER A 183 -7.67 1.51 -14.21
CA SER A 183 -6.56 0.57 -14.48
C SER A 183 -5.26 1.28 -14.84
N LEU A 184 -5.31 2.57 -15.20
CA LEU A 184 -4.20 3.36 -15.70
C LEU A 184 -3.92 4.59 -14.85
N ASN A 185 -2.65 4.77 -14.48
CA ASN A 185 -2.12 5.98 -13.87
C ASN A 185 -0.86 6.42 -14.62
N GLY A 186 -0.98 6.77 -15.89
CA GLY A 186 0.16 7.23 -16.68
C GLY A 186 -0.14 7.37 -18.17
N PRO A 187 0.80 7.90 -18.95
CA PRO A 187 0.67 8.05 -20.39
C PRO A 187 0.52 6.69 -21.07
N SER A 188 -0.57 6.52 -21.84
CA SER A 188 -0.89 5.24 -22.49
C SER A 188 0.18 4.75 -23.46
N LYS A 189 0.95 5.65 -24.05
CA LYS A 189 1.96 5.33 -25.05
C LYS A 189 3.17 4.57 -24.50
N GLU A 190 3.53 4.85 -23.25
CA GLU A 190 4.65 4.19 -22.57
C GLU A 190 4.27 2.80 -22.04
N MET A 191 2.99 2.58 -21.76
CA MET A 191 2.51 1.33 -21.13
C MET A 191 2.07 0.28 -22.14
N TYR A 192 1.54 0.68 -23.31
CA TYR A 192 0.88 -0.26 -24.24
C TYR A 192 1.46 -0.24 -25.66
N GLY A 193 2.46 0.58 -25.94
CA GLY A 193 3.05 0.70 -27.27
C GLY A 193 2.00 1.07 -28.33
N ASP A 194 1.83 0.21 -29.33
CA ASP A 194 0.91 0.43 -30.45
C ASP A 194 -0.54 -0.05 -30.17
N LEU A 195 -0.81 -0.62 -28.99
CA LEU A 195 -2.16 -1.08 -28.65
C LEU A 195 -3.09 0.11 -28.37
N GLU A 196 -4.26 0.09 -28.99
CA GLU A 196 -5.28 1.12 -28.77
C GLU A 196 -5.83 1.03 -27.34
N ARG A 197 -5.80 2.15 -26.63
CA ARG A 197 -6.34 2.25 -25.27
C ARG A 197 -7.85 2.06 -25.28
N THR A 198 -8.37 1.34 -24.27
CA THR A 198 -9.81 1.27 -24.05
C THR A 198 -10.41 2.63 -23.65
N LYS A 199 -11.69 2.84 -23.97
CA LYS A 199 -12.44 4.03 -23.52
C LYS A 199 -12.85 3.96 -22.04
N LEU A 200 -12.81 2.78 -21.44
CA LEU A 200 -13.19 2.53 -20.05
C LEU A 200 -12.12 1.70 -19.34
N PRO A 201 -10.97 2.33 -18.98
CA PRO A 201 -9.85 1.65 -18.35
C PRO A 201 -10.14 1.43 -16.87
N LEU A 202 -10.85 0.34 -16.56
CA LEU A 202 -11.18 -0.06 -15.19
C LEU A 202 -10.60 -1.44 -14.88
N VAL A 203 -10.19 -1.60 -13.63
CA VAL A 203 -9.89 -2.90 -13.01
C VAL A 203 -10.99 -3.25 -12.02
N TYR A 204 -11.43 -4.48 -12.11
CA TYR A 204 -12.39 -5.10 -11.19
C TYR A 204 -11.65 -6.17 -10.40
N THR A 205 -11.66 -6.08 -9.09
CA THR A 205 -10.98 -7.03 -8.21
C THR A 205 -11.96 -7.58 -7.18
N LEU A 206 -11.98 -8.89 -7.06
CA LEU A 206 -12.57 -9.60 -5.93
C LEU A 206 -11.42 -10.10 -5.05
N ASN A 207 -11.44 -9.76 -3.77
CA ASN A 207 -10.42 -10.16 -2.80
C ASN A 207 -11.07 -10.80 -1.57
N TRP A 208 -10.46 -11.87 -1.06
CA TRP A 208 -10.84 -12.52 0.17
C TRP A 208 -9.70 -12.49 1.17
N ASN A 209 -9.97 -11.89 2.32
CA ASN A 209 -9.07 -11.85 3.47
C ASN A 209 -9.62 -12.79 4.54
N GLY A 210 -8.87 -13.83 4.86
CA GLY A 210 -9.19 -14.78 5.91
C GLY A 210 -8.12 -14.81 7.00
N ASN A 211 -8.55 -14.99 8.25
CA ASN A 211 -7.67 -15.22 9.38
C ASN A 211 -8.16 -16.47 10.13
N PHE A 212 -7.33 -17.48 10.20
CA PHE A 212 -7.61 -18.75 10.83
C PHE A 212 -6.78 -18.89 12.10
N MET A 213 -7.39 -18.56 13.23
CA MET A 213 -6.79 -18.64 14.58
C MET A 213 -5.45 -17.87 14.73
N ASP A 214 -5.25 -16.80 13.97
CA ASP A 214 -4.00 -16.04 13.87
C ASP A 214 -2.76 -16.85 13.42
N VAL A 215 -2.93 -18.12 13.08
CA VAL A 215 -1.87 -19.03 12.60
C VAL A 215 -1.74 -18.96 11.09
N PHE A 216 -2.86 -18.94 10.38
CA PHE A 216 -2.88 -18.88 8.93
C PHE A 216 -3.77 -17.74 8.45
N LYS A 217 -3.21 -16.87 7.60
CA LYS A 217 -3.96 -15.78 6.98
C LYS A 217 -3.90 -15.90 5.47
N THR A 218 -4.98 -15.51 4.83
CA THR A 218 -5.11 -15.47 3.37
C THR A 218 -5.35 -14.05 2.91
N ARG A 219 -4.78 -13.71 1.75
CA ARG A 219 -5.14 -12.58 0.92
C ARG A 219 -5.18 -13.05 -0.53
N TRP A 220 -6.33 -13.52 -0.93
CA TRP A 220 -6.53 -14.08 -2.27
C TRP A 220 -7.35 -13.12 -3.11
N SER A 221 -6.86 -12.83 -4.30
CA SER A 221 -7.53 -11.93 -5.22
C SER A 221 -7.58 -12.47 -6.63
N ALA A 222 -8.65 -12.11 -7.32
CA ALA A 222 -8.84 -12.31 -8.75
C ALA A 222 -9.25 -10.98 -9.37
N SER A 223 -8.57 -10.57 -10.43
CA SER A 223 -8.75 -9.28 -11.07
C SER A 223 -8.89 -9.39 -12.58
N VAL A 224 -9.72 -8.53 -13.14
CA VAL A 224 -9.86 -8.31 -14.58
C VAL A 224 -9.55 -6.85 -14.87
N MET A 225 -8.51 -6.61 -15.66
CA MET A 225 -8.06 -5.27 -16.03
C MET A 225 -8.41 -5.01 -17.50
N ASN A 226 -9.16 -3.94 -17.71
CA ASN A 226 -9.60 -3.51 -19.02
C ASN A 226 -8.76 -2.31 -19.45
N GLU A 227 -7.62 -2.55 -20.10
CA GLU A 227 -6.61 -1.54 -20.40
C GLU A 227 -6.56 -1.18 -21.88
N THR A 228 -6.65 -2.18 -22.74
CA THR A 228 -6.61 -2.01 -24.19
C THR A 228 -7.93 -2.39 -24.84
N LYS A 229 -8.14 -1.94 -26.06
CA LYS A 229 -9.33 -2.25 -26.85
C LYS A 229 -9.29 -3.70 -27.32
N GLY A 230 -10.29 -4.48 -26.89
CA GLY A 230 -10.42 -5.88 -27.27
C GLY A 230 -9.62 -6.88 -26.44
N GLU A 231 -8.64 -6.42 -25.65
CA GLU A 231 -7.81 -7.27 -24.82
C GLU A 231 -8.07 -6.99 -23.33
N LYS A 232 -7.92 -8.04 -22.49
CA LYS A 232 -8.06 -7.95 -21.04
C LYS A 232 -6.89 -8.66 -20.40
N MET A 233 -6.37 -8.08 -19.32
CA MET A 233 -5.42 -8.75 -18.46
C MET A 233 -6.15 -9.37 -17.27
N TYR A 234 -5.81 -10.62 -16.95
CA TYR A 234 -6.30 -11.34 -15.77
C TYR A 234 -5.15 -11.50 -14.81
N TYR A 235 -5.40 -11.17 -13.56
CA TYR A 235 -4.40 -11.29 -12.52
C TYR A 235 -4.96 -12.04 -11.31
N TYR A 236 -4.17 -12.98 -10.78
CA TYR A 236 -4.51 -13.79 -9.62
C TYR A 236 -3.37 -13.71 -8.60
N ALA A 237 -3.69 -13.42 -7.36
CA ALA A 237 -2.74 -13.46 -6.26
C ALA A 237 -3.26 -14.34 -5.14
N LEU A 238 -2.42 -15.24 -4.63
CA LEU A 238 -2.72 -16.14 -3.53
C LEU A 238 -1.73 -15.90 -2.40
N GLY A 239 -1.90 -14.74 -1.73
CA GLY A 239 -1.09 -14.37 -0.57
C GLY A 239 -1.45 -15.25 0.64
N ASN A 240 -0.46 -15.86 1.24
CA ASN A 240 -0.60 -16.69 2.43
C ASN A 240 0.42 -16.24 3.47
N GLU A 241 0.00 -16.14 4.73
CA GLU A 241 0.88 -15.86 5.86
C GLU A 241 0.70 -16.97 6.89
N PHE A 242 1.82 -17.53 7.36
CA PHE A 242 1.87 -18.54 8.40
C PHE A 242 2.61 -17.98 9.60
N ASN A 243 1.94 -17.91 10.74
CA ASN A 243 2.49 -17.49 12.01
C ASN A 243 2.75 -18.73 12.87
N PHE A 244 4.00 -19.21 12.89
CA PHE A 244 4.37 -20.42 13.66
C PHE A 244 4.51 -20.12 15.15
N ASN A 245 5.02 -18.95 15.48
CA ASN A 245 5.16 -18.43 16.83
C ASN A 245 5.47 -16.92 16.76
N PRO A 246 5.59 -16.20 17.90
CA PRO A 246 5.85 -14.75 17.90
C PRO A 246 7.15 -14.32 17.21
N GLN A 247 8.11 -15.21 17.00
CA GLN A 247 9.40 -14.91 16.37
C GLN A 247 9.50 -15.37 14.92
N TRP A 248 8.66 -16.35 14.51
CA TRP A 248 8.74 -16.95 13.17
C TRP A 248 7.42 -16.88 12.45
N HIS A 249 7.42 -16.18 11.32
CA HIS A 249 6.34 -16.13 10.36
C HIS A 249 6.89 -16.24 8.95
N ALA A 250 6.09 -16.73 8.02
CA ALA A 250 6.41 -16.85 6.59
C ALA A 250 5.24 -16.34 5.74
N TYR A 251 5.52 -15.69 4.63
CA TYR A 251 4.57 -15.24 3.63
C TYR A 251 5.14 -15.33 2.21
#